data_24267a8af9087062c4cf458590e834c4
#
_entry.id   24267a8af9087062c4cf458590e834c4
#
_cell.length_a   1.000
_cell.length_b   1.000
_cell.length_c   1.000
_cell.angle_alpha   90.00
_cell.angle_beta   90.00
_cell.angle_gamma   90.00
#
_symmetry.space_group_name_H-M   'P 1'
#
loop_
_entity.id
_entity.type
_entity.pdbx_description
1 polymer ?
#
loop_
_entity_poly.entity_id
_entity_poly.type
_entity_poly.pdbx_seq_one_letter_code
_entity_poly.pdbx_strand_id
1 'polypeptide(L)'
;MVTASIAAKLTDFELERNRTDDDIATLEASLRQSPTDLEKQTRLAYRLYHRATLTESAAHYQATQAVISAAISQFGPKEDLCLLKANLDFRFHRLAAVHRDLEMAPKLPGRFEARSILADLAFQQGRYREARETYEKLIEEDRTWDNLARLAHYHGKMGDMGLADRLYAEAEDELTAKEMRSFSWVELQRGVLNMAQGRYEDAADRYRRADMAYSGYWLIQEHIAEALAAAGKFHEAAALYRDVISRTPKPELQQTLGELYVFMGEAGQAEPWFERALSAYLDSAKRGDVHYYHHLTDFYADVRQDGAAAAEWARMDLELRENFSTQAALAWALFRNGEIDASLDWMSRALSSGAADAELFQQAAAIYKAAGQSSESQRFLGRAAAINPHYGNFHVHR
;
A
#
# COMPACT_ATOMS: atom_id res chain seq x y z
N MET A 1 -47.55 -3.41 18.67
CA MET A 1 -46.75 -3.76 17.50
C MET A 1 -45.30 -3.80 17.92
N VAL A 2 -44.72 -4.97 18.06
CA VAL A 2 -43.27 -5.14 18.36
C VAL A 2 -42.57 -5.04 17.03
N THR A 3 -41.90 -3.90 16.77
CA THR A 3 -40.96 -3.77 15.65
C THR A 3 -39.76 -4.65 15.98
N ALA A 4 -39.72 -5.85 15.42
CA ALA A 4 -38.50 -6.63 15.42
C ALA A 4 -37.44 -5.83 14.65
N SER A 5 -36.47 -5.28 15.36
CA SER A 5 -35.24 -4.76 14.77
C SER A 5 -34.57 -5.97 14.10
N ILE A 6 -34.57 -5.99 12.78
CA ILE A 6 -33.72 -6.93 12.03
C ILE A 6 -32.31 -6.51 12.37
N ALA A 7 -31.64 -7.27 13.23
CA ALA A 7 -30.21 -7.07 13.51
C ALA A 7 -29.49 -7.14 12.15
N ALA A 8 -28.81 -6.06 11.77
CA ALA A 8 -28.06 -6.02 10.53
C ALA A 8 -27.08 -7.20 10.52
N LYS A 9 -27.09 -7.99 9.45
CA LYS A 9 -26.17 -9.13 9.30
C LYS A 9 -24.74 -8.57 9.24
N LEU A 10 -23.84 -9.11 10.08
CA LEU A 10 -22.43 -8.74 10.05
C LEU A 10 -21.84 -9.05 8.68
N THR A 11 -20.96 -8.19 8.21
CA THR A 11 -20.16 -8.38 7.00
C THR A 11 -19.07 -9.43 7.21
N ASP A 12 -18.48 -9.94 6.11
CA ASP A 12 -17.40 -10.93 6.21
C ASP A 12 -16.19 -10.35 6.95
N PHE A 13 -15.86 -9.08 6.69
CA PHE A 13 -14.81 -8.34 7.41
C PHE A 13 -15.08 -8.27 8.92
N GLU A 14 -16.30 -7.94 9.34
CA GLU A 14 -16.68 -7.87 10.76
C GLU A 14 -16.64 -9.24 11.43
N LEU A 15 -17.10 -10.27 10.73
CA LEU A 15 -17.03 -11.64 11.21
C LEU A 15 -15.59 -12.12 11.42
N GLU A 16 -14.70 -11.86 10.48
CA GLU A 16 -13.28 -12.22 10.58
C GLU A 16 -12.59 -11.44 11.70
N ARG A 17 -12.84 -10.14 11.79
CA ARG A 17 -12.33 -9.30 12.87
C ARG A 17 -12.76 -9.82 14.25
N ASN A 18 -14.05 -10.08 14.44
CA ASN A 18 -14.58 -10.56 15.72
C ASN A 18 -13.98 -11.94 16.11
N ARG A 19 -13.89 -12.88 15.16
CA ARG A 19 -13.23 -14.18 15.39
C ARG A 19 -11.76 -14.01 15.78
N THR A 20 -11.07 -13.09 15.14
CA THR A 20 -9.66 -12.82 15.44
C THR A 20 -9.50 -12.23 16.84
N ASP A 21 -10.38 -11.32 17.25
CA ASP A 21 -10.39 -10.75 18.60
C ASP A 21 -10.70 -11.81 19.68
N ASP A 22 -11.65 -12.71 19.42
CA ASP A 22 -11.97 -13.83 20.31
C ASP A 22 -10.78 -14.81 20.45
N ASP A 23 -10.09 -15.14 19.35
CA ASP A 23 -8.89 -15.97 19.36
C ASP A 23 -7.77 -15.34 20.19
N ILE A 24 -7.54 -14.02 20.03
CA ILE A 24 -6.56 -13.26 20.79
C ILE A 24 -6.90 -13.30 22.28
N ALA A 25 -8.13 -13.00 22.67
CA ALA A 25 -8.58 -13.02 24.05
C ALA A 25 -8.40 -14.40 24.70
N THR A 26 -8.70 -15.46 23.95
CA THR A 26 -8.52 -16.85 24.39
C THR A 26 -7.04 -17.19 24.61
N LEU A 27 -6.16 -16.81 23.69
CA LEU A 27 -4.71 -17.04 23.80
C LEU A 27 -4.12 -16.25 24.97
N GLU A 28 -4.49 -14.99 25.16
CA GLU A 28 -4.06 -14.17 26.28
C GLU A 28 -4.50 -14.76 27.64
N ALA A 29 -5.75 -15.25 27.73
CA ALA A 29 -6.24 -15.91 28.94
C ALA A 29 -5.46 -17.19 29.25
N SER A 30 -5.14 -17.98 28.23
CA SER A 30 -4.33 -19.20 28.38
C SER A 30 -2.89 -18.90 28.77
N LEU A 31 -2.29 -17.84 28.23
CA LEU A 31 -0.92 -17.43 28.54
C LEU A 31 -0.78 -16.86 29.95
N ARG A 32 -1.82 -16.30 30.56
CA ARG A 32 -1.81 -15.93 31.97
C ARG A 32 -1.60 -17.15 32.89
N GLN A 33 -2.03 -18.35 32.47
CA GLN A 33 -1.83 -19.60 33.22
C GLN A 33 -0.50 -20.30 32.84
N SER A 34 0.02 -20.06 31.65
CA SER A 34 1.24 -20.70 31.13
C SER A 34 2.13 -19.69 30.39
N PRO A 35 2.74 -18.72 31.10
CA PRO A 35 3.45 -17.59 30.47
C PRO A 35 4.73 -17.96 29.71
N THR A 36 5.23 -19.17 29.91
CA THR A 36 6.44 -19.69 29.26
C THR A 36 6.13 -20.66 28.10
N ASP A 37 4.90 -20.70 27.62
CA ASP A 37 4.48 -21.54 26.49
C ASP A 37 4.81 -20.82 25.16
N LEU A 38 5.92 -21.21 24.54
CA LEU A 38 6.41 -20.63 23.28
C LEU A 38 5.40 -20.79 22.14
N GLU A 39 4.74 -21.96 22.03
CA GLU A 39 3.77 -22.20 20.95
C GLU A 39 2.61 -21.22 21.04
N LYS A 40 2.05 -21.03 22.23
CA LYS A 40 0.95 -20.09 22.45
C LYS A 40 1.39 -18.64 22.23
N GLN A 41 2.60 -18.27 22.64
CA GLN A 41 3.12 -16.92 22.39
C GLN A 41 3.33 -16.67 20.88
N THR A 42 3.85 -17.63 20.15
CA THR A 42 4.00 -17.55 18.70
C THR A 42 2.62 -17.43 18.02
N ARG A 43 1.65 -18.26 18.43
CA ARG A 43 0.27 -18.16 17.91
C ARG A 43 -0.37 -16.80 18.22
N LEU A 44 -0.17 -16.26 19.42
CA LEU A 44 -0.66 -14.92 19.77
C LEU A 44 -0.02 -13.85 18.86
N ALA A 45 1.29 -13.91 18.64
CA ALA A 45 1.97 -12.97 17.76
C ALA A 45 1.39 -12.99 16.33
N TYR A 46 1.14 -14.18 15.77
CA TYR A 46 0.51 -14.34 14.46
C TYR A 46 -0.94 -13.82 14.43
N ARG A 47 -1.74 -14.03 15.48
CA ARG A 47 -3.12 -13.52 15.54
C ARG A 47 -3.14 -12.00 15.69
N LEU A 48 -2.24 -11.43 16.48
CA LEU A 48 -2.09 -9.98 16.57
C LEU A 48 -1.63 -9.36 15.23
N TYR A 49 -0.69 -9.99 14.55
CA TYR A 49 -0.25 -9.56 13.22
C TYR A 49 -1.41 -9.63 12.21
N HIS A 50 -2.17 -10.72 12.20
CA HIS A 50 -3.35 -10.86 11.37
C HIS A 50 -4.38 -9.75 11.63
N ARG A 51 -4.70 -9.47 12.90
CA ARG A 51 -5.57 -8.35 13.27
C ARG A 51 -5.01 -7.00 12.80
N ALA A 52 -3.71 -6.79 12.97
CA ALA A 52 -3.06 -5.56 12.55
C ALA A 52 -3.14 -5.36 11.03
N THR A 53 -2.89 -6.41 10.23
CA THR A 53 -3.03 -6.36 8.76
C THR A 53 -4.47 -6.23 8.27
N LEU A 54 -5.44 -6.74 9.04
CA LEU A 54 -6.86 -6.64 8.72
C LEU A 54 -7.39 -5.21 8.92
N THR A 55 -6.99 -4.59 10.02
CA THR A 55 -7.48 -3.26 10.44
C THR A 55 -6.56 -2.12 10.02
N GLU A 56 -5.30 -2.43 9.72
CA GLU A 56 -4.20 -1.47 9.51
C GLU A 56 -4.10 -0.39 10.59
N SER A 57 -4.45 -0.75 11.82
CA SER A 57 -4.37 0.12 12.98
C SER A 57 -2.93 0.19 13.53
N ALA A 58 -2.38 1.40 13.66
CA ALA A 58 -1.06 1.61 14.27
C ALA A 58 -0.96 0.99 15.67
N ALA A 59 -2.01 1.10 16.50
CA ALA A 59 -2.06 0.50 17.83
C ALA A 59 -1.95 -1.04 17.79
N HIS A 60 -2.61 -1.68 16.81
CA HIS A 60 -2.54 -3.14 16.64
C HIS A 60 -1.13 -3.58 16.19
N TYR A 61 -0.49 -2.83 15.32
CA TYR A 61 0.89 -3.10 14.93
C TYR A 61 1.87 -2.94 16.10
N GLN A 62 1.73 -1.89 16.90
CA GLN A 62 2.55 -1.67 18.10
C GLN A 62 2.37 -2.82 19.11
N ALA A 63 1.14 -3.28 19.35
CA ALA A 63 0.87 -4.44 20.20
C ALA A 63 1.54 -5.70 19.64
N THR A 64 1.48 -5.92 18.33
CA THR A 64 2.15 -7.04 17.66
C THR A 64 3.66 -6.98 17.86
N GLN A 65 4.27 -5.82 17.63
CA GLN A 65 5.70 -5.61 17.83
C GLN A 65 6.14 -5.89 19.27
N ALA A 66 5.35 -5.43 20.24
CA ALA A 66 5.64 -5.65 21.66
C ALA A 66 5.65 -7.15 22.02
N VAL A 67 4.67 -7.91 21.55
CA VAL A 67 4.57 -9.36 21.80
C VAL A 67 5.70 -10.11 21.12
N ILE A 68 6.02 -9.80 19.85
CA ILE A 68 7.15 -10.44 19.14
C ILE A 68 8.48 -10.15 19.88
N SER A 69 8.71 -8.90 20.26
CA SER A 69 9.94 -8.50 20.95
C SER A 69 10.09 -9.20 22.31
N ALA A 70 9.01 -9.28 23.09
CA ALA A 70 8.98 -10.00 24.36
C ALA A 70 9.24 -11.50 24.17
N ALA A 71 8.63 -12.13 23.18
CA ALA A 71 8.83 -13.55 22.88
C ALA A 71 10.29 -13.84 22.45
N ILE A 72 10.88 -13.00 21.59
CA ILE A 72 12.29 -13.15 21.19
C ILE A 72 13.23 -12.95 22.40
N SER A 73 12.93 -11.98 23.25
CA SER A 73 13.72 -11.75 24.49
C SER A 73 13.67 -12.95 25.45
N GLN A 74 12.50 -13.59 25.56
CA GLN A 74 12.28 -14.70 26.52
C GLN A 74 12.82 -16.04 26.00
N PHE A 75 12.64 -16.34 24.70
CA PHE A 75 12.91 -17.65 24.12
C PHE A 75 14.08 -17.69 23.14
N GLY A 76 14.70 -16.55 22.90
CA GLY A 76 15.68 -16.36 21.83
C GLY A 76 15.04 -16.25 20.46
N PRO A 77 15.86 -15.99 19.42
CA PRO A 77 15.38 -15.85 18.05
C PRO A 77 14.91 -17.20 17.49
N LYS A 78 13.61 -17.35 17.35
CA LYS A 78 12.97 -18.50 16.69
C LYS A 78 12.59 -18.11 15.26
N GLU A 79 12.73 -19.04 14.32
CA GLU A 79 12.53 -18.79 12.89
C GLU A 79 11.18 -18.09 12.62
N ASP A 80 10.07 -18.60 13.17
CA ASP A 80 8.74 -18.05 12.95
C ASP A 80 8.57 -16.64 13.55
N LEU A 81 9.16 -16.36 14.72
CA LEU A 81 9.11 -15.02 15.31
C LEU A 81 10.00 -14.03 14.54
N CYS A 82 11.15 -14.45 14.07
CA CYS A 82 12.03 -13.62 13.24
C CYS A 82 11.41 -13.33 11.88
N LEU A 83 10.77 -14.33 11.25
CA LEU A 83 10.04 -14.16 10.00
C LEU A 83 8.89 -13.14 10.16
N LEU A 84 8.10 -13.31 11.22
CA LEU A 84 7.00 -12.39 11.51
C LEU A 84 7.49 -10.96 11.80
N LYS A 85 8.61 -10.83 12.51
CA LYS A 85 9.25 -9.54 12.74
C LYS A 85 9.74 -8.90 11.44
N ALA A 86 10.38 -9.67 10.54
CA ALA A 86 10.82 -9.19 9.24
C ALA A 86 9.65 -8.70 8.38
N ASN A 87 8.51 -9.43 8.37
CA ASN A 87 7.29 -8.99 7.70
C ASN A 87 6.76 -7.66 8.28
N LEU A 88 6.78 -7.53 9.61
CA LEU A 88 6.35 -6.32 10.28
C LEU A 88 7.24 -5.13 9.91
N ASP A 89 8.57 -5.30 9.95
CA ASP A 89 9.53 -4.25 9.63
C ASP A 89 9.50 -3.89 8.13
N PHE A 90 9.28 -4.86 7.24
CA PHE A 90 9.05 -4.61 5.81
C PHE A 90 7.83 -3.72 5.59
N ARG A 91 6.71 -4.02 6.24
CA ARG A 91 5.47 -3.25 6.12
C ARG A 91 5.61 -1.80 6.61
N PHE A 92 6.47 -1.56 7.58
CA PHE A 92 6.77 -0.22 8.09
C PHE A 92 7.94 0.48 7.39
N HIS A 93 8.34 -0.01 6.24
CA HIS A 93 9.48 0.52 5.47
C HIS A 93 10.81 0.58 6.24
N ARG A 94 10.93 -0.17 7.34
CA ARG A 94 12.18 -0.32 8.09
C ARG A 94 13.09 -1.36 7.41
N LEU A 95 13.38 -1.14 6.13
CA LEU A 95 13.98 -2.14 5.24
C LEU A 95 15.36 -2.62 5.72
N ALA A 96 16.16 -1.75 6.35
CA ALA A 96 17.44 -2.14 6.94
C ALA A 96 17.28 -3.12 8.11
N ALA A 97 16.13 -3.16 8.78
CA ALA A 97 15.85 -4.12 9.86
C ALA A 97 15.51 -5.51 9.30
N VAL A 98 14.87 -5.59 8.14
CA VAL A 98 14.41 -6.86 7.54
C VAL A 98 15.54 -7.87 7.39
N HIS A 99 16.69 -7.47 6.83
CA HIS A 99 17.85 -8.35 6.70
C HIS A 99 18.33 -8.87 8.05
N ARG A 100 18.48 -7.98 9.03
CA ARG A 100 18.94 -8.35 10.38
C ARG A 100 18.00 -9.34 11.04
N ASP A 101 16.68 -9.15 10.87
CA ASP A 101 15.67 -10.01 11.48
C ASP A 101 15.70 -11.41 10.88
N LEU A 102 15.88 -11.53 9.56
CA LEU A 102 16.02 -12.81 8.90
C LEU A 102 17.32 -13.53 9.28
N GLU A 103 18.41 -12.79 9.50
CA GLU A 103 19.72 -13.33 9.91
C GLU A 103 19.78 -13.74 11.39
N MET A 104 18.87 -13.27 12.24
CA MET A 104 18.80 -13.66 13.66
C MET A 104 18.62 -15.18 13.84
N ALA A 105 18.00 -15.87 12.88
CA ALA A 105 17.83 -17.32 12.89
C ALA A 105 18.57 -17.94 11.68
N PRO A 106 19.69 -18.68 11.87
CA PRO A 106 20.63 -19.02 10.80
C PRO A 106 20.05 -19.81 9.61
N LYS A 107 18.97 -20.57 9.81
CA LYS A 107 18.32 -21.33 8.74
C LYS A 107 17.22 -20.55 8.02
N LEU A 108 16.80 -19.41 8.58
CA LEU A 108 15.66 -18.67 8.07
C LEU A 108 15.88 -18.08 6.67
N PRO A 109 17.05 -17.49 6.31
CA PRO A 109 17.24 -16.90 4.98
C PRO A 109 17.06 -17.88 3.82
N GLY A 110 17.24 -19.17 4.06
CA GLY A 110 17.03 -20.24 3.05
C GLY A 110 15.59 -20.70 2.91
N ARG A 111 14.71 -20.34 3.83
CA ARG A 111 13.28 -20.70 3.76
C ARG A 111 12.59 -19.97 2.60
N PHE A 112 11.61 -20.63 2.05
CA PHE A 112 10.84 -20.11 0.92
C PHE A 112 10.23 -18.73 1.23
N GLU A 113 9.55 -18.58 2.37
CA GLU A 113 8.91 -17.34 2.81
C GLU A 113 9.90 -16.19 3.02
N ALA A 114 11.10 -16.48 3.53
CA ALA A 114 12.14 -15.48 3.69
C ALA A 114 12.70 -15.00 2.35
N ARG A 115 12.87 -15.92 1.38
CA ARG A 115 13.31 -15.57 0.02
C ARG A 115 12.27 -14.69 -0.70
N SER A 116 10.97 -14.92 -0.45
CA SER A 116 9.90 -14.06 -0.98
C SER A 116 10.01 -12.63 -0.42
N ILE A 117 10.23 -12.47 0.89
CA ILE A 117 10.44 -11.15 1.51
C ILE A 117 11.72 -10.48 0.97
N LEU A 118 12.79 -11.25 0.77
CA LEU A 118 14.05 -10.71 0.21
C LEU A 118 13.88 -10.25 -1.24
N ALA A 119 13.05 -10.92 -2.02
CA ALA A 119 12.70 -10.47 -3.38
C ALA A 119 11.86 -9.17 -3.34
N ASP A 120 10.87 -9.08 -2.45
CA ASP A 120 10.10 -7.86 -2.21
C ASP A 120 11.01 -6.71 -1.76
N LEU A 121 11.98 -7.00 -0.88
CA LEU A 121 12.99 -6.04 -0.44
C LEU A 121 13.90 -5.57 -1.59
N ALA A 122 14.32 -6.48 -2.47
CA ALA A 122 15.10 -6.14 -3.66
C ALA A 122 14.32 -5.18 -4.57
N PHE A 123 13.02 -5.41 -4.75
CA PHE A 123 12.14 -4.51 -5.50
C PHE A 123 12.07 -3.12 -4.85
N GLN A 124 11.85 -3.05 -3.54
CA GLN A 124 11.80 -1.77 -2.80
C GLN A 124 13.14 -1.01 -2.80
N GLN A 125 14.24 -1.70 -3.02
CA GLN A 125 15.59 -1.11 -3.12
C GLN A 125 16.04 -0.86 -4.57
N GLY A 126 15.11 -0.88 -5.55
CA GLY A 126 15.44 -0.63 -6.96
C GLY A 126 16.22 -1.74 -7.67
N ARG A 127 16.44 -2.89 -7.02
CA ARG A 127 17.13 -4.06 -7.61
C ARG A 127 16.16 -4.93 -8.42
N TYR A 128 15.48 -4.30 -9.40
CA TYR A 128 14.34 -4.86 -10.11
C TYR A 128 14.64 -6.17 -10.83
N ARG A 129 15.82 -6.32 -11.46
CA ARG A 129 16.22 -7.55 -12.13
C ARG A 129 16.33 -8.71 -11.14
N GLU A 130 16.97 -8.50 -10.00
CA GLU A 130 17.11 -9.49 -8.94
C GLU A 130 15.74 -9.90 -8.37
N ALA A 131 14.85 -8.94 -8.13
CA ALA A 131 13.49 -9.20 -7.67
C ALA A 131 12.74 -10.10 -8.66
N ARG A 132 12.72 -9.75 -9.95
CA ARG A 132 12.06 -10.52 -10.98
C ARG A 132 12.60 -11.95 -11.08
N GLU A 133 13.93 -12.11 -11.21
CA GLU A 133 14.57 -13.42 -11.31
C GLU A 133 14.27 -14.32 -10.10
N THR A 134 14.13 -13.70 -8.92
CA THR A 134 13.77 -14.42 -7.70
C THR A 134 12.28 -14.80 -7.70
N TYR A 135 11.37 -13.91 -8.10
CA TYR A 135 9.94 -14.24 -8.22
C TYR A 135 9.70 -15.37 -9.22
N GLU A 136 10.37 -15.33 -10.39
CA GLU A 136 10.29 -16.41 -11.40
C GLU A 136 10.72 -17.76 -10.81
N LYS A 137 11.84 -17.83 -10.09
CA LYS A 137 12.33 -19.04 -9.41
C LYS A 137 11.39 -19.53 -8.32
N LEU A 138 10.80 -18.62 -7.54
CA LEU A 138 9.83 -18.99 -6.50
C LEU A 138 8.58 -19.62 -7.11
N ILE A 139 8.11 -19.14 -8.25
CA ILE A 139 6.98 -19.71 -8.98
C ILE A 139 7.32 -21.09 -9.57
N GLU A 140 8.55 -21.29 -10.05
CA GLU A 140 9.02 -22.59 -10.54
C GLU A 140 9.09 -23.65 -9.42
N GLU A 141 9.44 -23.23 -8.19
CA GLU A 141 9.54 -24.11 -7.02
C GLU A 141 8.17 -24.39 -6.39
N ASP A 142 7.35 -23.36 -6.23
CA ASP A 142 6.01 -23.45 -5.66
C ASP A 142 5.11 -22.36 -6.26
N ARG A 143 4.22 -22.82 -7.16
CA ARG A 143 3.29 -21.97 -7.88
C ARG A 143 2.09 -21.65 -6.99
N THR A 144 2.23 -20.62 -6.17
CA THR A 144 1.16 -20.12 -5.30
C THR A 144 0.58 -18.82 -5.81
N TRP A 145 -0.64 -18.50 -5.40
CA TRP A 145 -1.33 -17.26 -5.81
C TRP A 145 -0.54 -16.01 -5.43
N ASP A 146 0.10 -15.98 -4.26
CA ASP A 146 0.85 -14.82 -3.76
C ASP A 146 2.18 -14.61 -4.50
N ASN A 147 2.85 -15.69 -4.95
CA ASN A 147 4.04 -15.56 -5.80
C ASN A 147 3.69 -15.06 -7.21
N LEU A 148 2.59 -15.55 -7.79
CA LEU A 148 2.06 -15.03 -9.05
C LEU A 148 1.69 -13.54 -8.91
N ALA A 149 1.07 -13.16 -7.81
CA ALA A 149 0.68 -11.78 -7.55
C ALA A 149 1.89 -10.84 -7.37
N ARG A 150 3.00 -11.30 -6.76
CA ARG A 150 4.26 -10.53 -6.70
C ARG A 150 4.82 -10.24 -8.09
N LEU A 151 4.88 -11.26 -8.94
CA LEU A 151 5.36 -11.10 -10.31
C LEU A 151 4.40 -10.23 -11.13
N ALA A 152 3.08 -10.36 -10.92
CA ALA A 152 2.07 -9.50 -11.53
C ALA A 152 2.28 -8.03 -11.14
N HIS A 153 2.47 -7.75 -9.86
CA HIS A 153 2.77 -6.41 -9.37
C HIS A 153 4.03 -5.82 -10.02
N TYR A 154 5.11 -6.62 -10.08
CA TYR A 154 6.34 -6.22 -10.75
C TYR A 154 6.06 -5.78 -12.20
N HIS A 155 5.37 -6.62 -13.00
CA HIS A 155 5.08 -6.31 -14.39
C HIS A 155 4.17 -5.09 -14.55
N GLY A 156 3.20 -4.90 -13.65
CA GLY A 156 2.36 -3.70 -13.61
C GLY A 156 3.19 -2.43 -13.43
N LYS A 157 4.13 -2.42 -12.47
CA LYS A 157 5.02 -1.28 -12.23
C LYS A 157 6.04 -1.04 -13.36
N MET A 158 6.43 -2.09 -14.09
CA MET A 158 7.30 -1.98 -15.26
C MET A 158 6.53 -1.69 -16.57
N GLY A 159 5.21 -1.48 -16.50
CA GLY A 159 4.37 -1.08 -17.63
C GLY A 159 3.83 -2.21 -18.49
N ASP A 160 4.11 -3.48 -18.18
CA ASP A 160 3.48 -4.63 -18.87
C ASP A 160 2.14 -4.99 -18.20
N MET A 161 1.17 -4.09 -18.35
CA MET A 161 -0.17 -4.24 -17.75
C MET A 161 -0.88 -5.51 -18.24
N GLY A 162 -0.62 -5.93 -19.50
CA GLY A 162 -1.24 -7.14 -20.07
C GLY A 162 -0.72 -8.42 -19.41
N LEU A 163 0.58 -8.52 -19.18
CA LEU A 163 1.16 -9.67 -18.46
C LEU A 163 0.77 -9.62 -16.97
N ALA A 164 0.75 -8.45 -16.36
CA ALA A 164 0.30 -8.30 -14.97
C ALA A 164 -1.14 -8.82 -14.78
N ASP A 165 -2.09 -8.43 -15.63
CA ASP A 165 -3.47 -8.91 -15.53
C ASP A 165 -3.58 -10.42 -15.74
N ARG A 166 -2.83 -10.99 -16.69
CA ARG A 166 -2.79 -12.46 -16.87
C ARG A 166 -2.26 -13.19 -15.63
N LEU A 167 -1.16 -12.71 -15.05
CA LEU A 167 -0.59 -13.32 -13.85
C LEU A 167 -1.54 -13.21 -12.63
N TYR A 168 -2.26 -12.11 -12.49
CA TYR A 168 -3.32 -12.02 -11.47
C TYR A 168 -4.48 -12.97 -11.77
N ALA A 169 -4.87 -13.17 -13.04
CA ALA A 169 -5.88 -14.16 -13.38
C ALA A 169 -5.42 -15.59 -13.04
N GLU A 170 -4.17 -15.91 -13.33
CA GLU A 170 -3.57 -17.18 -12.92
C GLU A 170 -3.51 -17.33 -11.39
N ALA A 171 -3.26 -16.23 -10.65
CA ALA A 171 -3.33 -16.25 -9.19
C ALA A 171 -4.75 -16.54 -8.68
N GLU A 172 -5.79 -16.04 -9.34
CA GLU A 172 -7.18 -16.41 -9.02
C GLU A 172 -7.45 -17.91 -9.19
N ASP A 173 -6.90 -18.52 -10.24
CA ASP A 173 -7.08 -19.94 -10.53
C ASP A 173 -6.42 -20.85 -9.47
N GLU A 174 -5.37 -20.38 -8.77
CA GLU A 174 -4.73 -21.11 -7.67
C GLU A 174 -5.50 -21.01 -6.35
N LEU A 175 -6.50 -20.13 -6.24
CA LEU A 175 -7.28 -19.93 -5.02
C LEU A 175 -8.44 -20.92 -4.90
N THR A 176 -8.72 -21.34 -3.66
CA THR A 176 -9.88 -22.17 -3.35
C THR A 176 -11.05 -21.35 -2.84
N ALA A 177 -12.25 -21.93 -2.84
CA ALA A 177 -13.46 -21.29 -2.30
C ALA A 177 -13.39 -20.93 -0.80
N LYS A 178 -12.33 -21.31 -0.09
CA LYS A 178 -12.08 -20.93 1.32
C LYS A 178 -11.25 -19.67 1.46
N GLU A 179 -10.66 -19.19 0.37
CA GLU A 179 -9.72 -18.07 0.36
C GLU A 179 -10.33 -16.79 -0.23
N MET A 180 -11.60 -16.54 0.10
CA MET A 180 -12.37 -15.44 -0.49
C MET A 180 -11.74 -14.04 -0.24
N ARG A 181 -11.05 -13.86 0.89
CA ARG A 181 -10.31 -12.63 1.16
C ARG A 181 -9.13 -12.46 0.19
N SER A 182 -8.36 -13.52 -0.08
CA SER A 182 -7.26 -13.48 -1.05
C SER A 182 -7.79 -13.25 -2.47
N PHE A 183 -8.87 -13.92 -2.85
CA PHE A 183 -9.57 -13.68 -4.12
C PHE A 183 -10.02 -12.21 -4.25
N SER A 184 -10.64 -11.68 -3.21
CA SER A 184 -11.06 -10.28 -3.15
C SER A 184 -9.89 -9.32 -3.32
N TRP A 185 -8.74 -9.63 -2.71
CA TRP A 185 -7.53 -8.83 -2.87
C TRP A 185 -6.96 -8.91 -4.31
N VAL A 186 -6.96 -10.08 -4.95
CA VAL A 186 -6.49 -10.22 -6.34
C VAL A 186 -7.42 -9.45 -7.30
N GLU A 187 -8.73 -9.55 -7.13
CA GLU A 187 -9.69 -8.74 -7.91
C GLU A 187 -9.49 -7.24 -7.68
N LEU A 188 -9.18 -6.82 -6.45
CA LEU A 188 -8.81 -5.44 -6.15
C LEU A 188 -7.58 -5.01 -6.95
N GLN A 189 -6.51 -5.80 -6.98
CA GLN A 189 -5.30 -5.48 -7.75
C GLN A 189 -5.55 -5.39 -9.26
N ARG A 190 -6.40 -6.27 -9.80
CA ARG A 190 -6.84 -6.17 -11.20
C ARG A 190 -7.64 -4.90 -11.46
N GLY A 191 -8.47 -4.48 -10.51
CA GLY A 191 -9.16 -3.19 -10.53
C GLY A 191 -8.18 -2.02 -10.55
N VAL A 192 -7.14 -2.05 -9.70
CA VAL A 192 -6.07 -1.03 -9.68
C VAL A 192 -5.34 -0.94 -11.03
N LEU A 193 -5.04 -2.07 -11.67
CA LEU A 193 -4.47 -2.05 -13.04
C LEU A 193 -5.42 -1.39 -14.06
N ASN A 194 -6.72 -1.58 -13.92
CA ASN A 194 -7.71 -0.95 -14.79
C ASN A 194 -7.79 0.57 -14.51
N MET A 195 -7.78 0.99 -13.23
CA MET A 195 -7.72 2.41 -12.84
C MET A 195 -6.50 3.10 -13.46
N ALA A 196 -5.31 2.50 -13.30
CA ALA A 196 -4.07 3.04 -13.84
C ALA A 196 -4.10 3.23 -15.37
N GLN A 197 -4.94 2.46 -16.08
CA GLN A 197 -5.14 2.55 -17.53
C GLN A 197 -6.34 3.43 -17.94
N GLY A 198 -7.02 4.09 -16.98
CA GLY A 198 -8.23 4.88 -17.25
C GLY A 198 -9.47 4.04 -17.64
N ARG A 199 -9.44 2.72 -17.42
CA ARG A 199 -10.55 1.81 -17.66
C ARG A 199 -11.46 1.73 -16.43
N TYR A 200 -12.11 2.83 -16.10
CA TYR A 200 -12.81 3.02 -14.82
C TYR A 200 -14.03 2.12 -14.64
N GLU A 201 -14.74 1.79 -15.73
CA GLU A 201 -15.88 0.85 -15.67
C GLU A 201 -15.40 -0.57 -15.35
N ASP A 202 -14.33 -1.03 -16.01
CA ASP A 202 -13.72 -2.34 -15.73
C ASP A 202 -13.20 -2.41 -14.29
N ALA A 203 -12.61 -1.32 -13.79
CA ALA A 203 -12.14 -1.21 -12.40
C ALA A 203 -13.32 -1.35 -11.42
N ALA A 204 -14.40 -0.61 -11.65
CA ALA A 204 -15.60 -0.68 -10.82
C ALA A 204 -16.23 -2.08 -10.81
N ASP A 205 -16.18 -2.80 -11.92
CA ASP A 205 -16.65 -4.20 -11.99
C ASP A 205 -15.79 -5.13 -11.15
N ARG A 206 -14.46 -4.97 -11.20
CA ARG A 206 -13.53 -5.72 -10.36
C ARG A 206 -13.75 -5.44 -8.87
N TYR A 207 -13.87 -4.18 -8.49
CA TYR A 207 -14.10 -3.81 -7.09
C TYR A 207 -15.45 -4.32 -6.56
N ARG A 208 -16.51 -4.33 -7.40
CA ARG A 208 -17.78 -4.95 -7.02
C ARG A 208 -17.65 -6.47 -6.80
N ARG A 209 -16.90 -7.17 -7.65
CA ARG A 209 -16.62 -8.61 -7.47
C ARG A 209 -15.82 -8.84 -6.19
N ALA A 210 -14.84 -7.99 -5.90
CA ALA A 210 -14.08 -8.04 -4.67
C ALA A 210 -14.97 -7.87 -3.43
N ASP A 211 -15.86 -6.87 -3.40
CA ASP A 211 -16.78 -6.63 -2.28
C ASP A 211 -17.83 -7.73 -2.12
N MET A 212 -18.28 -8.33 -3.22
CA MET A 212 -19.19 -9.50 -3.18
C MET A 212 -18.51 -10.74 -2.59
N ALA A 213 -17.21 -10.92 -2.84
CA ALA A 213 -16.44 -12.06 -2.34
C ALA A 213 -16.06 -11.92 -0.87
N TYR A 214 -15.80 -10.68 -0.42
CA TYR A 214 -15.42 -10.39 0.97
C TYR A 214 -16.01 -9.04 1.40
N SER A 215 -17.25 -9.07 1.84
CA SER A 215 -18.08 -7.88 2.07
C SER A 215 -17.58 -7.01 3.24
N GLY A 216 -17.73 -5.70 3.08
CA GLY A 216 -17.50 -4.72 4.14
C GLY A 216 -16.04 -4.39 4.42
N TYR A 217 -15.11 -4.87 3.59
CA TYR A 217 -13.69 -4.56 3.78
C TYR A 217 -13.41 -3.12 3.36
N TRP A 218 -12.93 -2.32 4.29
CA TRP A 218 -12.72 -0.88 4.13
C TRP A 218 -11.82 -0.55 2.91
N LEU A 219 -10.79 -1.35 2.65
CA LEU A 219 -9.86 -1.18 1.52
C LEU A 219 -10.58 -1.27 0.16
N ILE A 220 -11.49 -2.22 0.01
CA ILE A 220 -12.28 -2.36 -1.23
C ILE A 220 -13.24 -1.18 -1.38
N GLN A 221 -13.89 -0.77 -0.29
CA GLN A 221 -14.85 0.34 -0.30
C GLN A 221 -14.20 1.68 -0.61
N GLU A 222 -12.96 1.89 -0.17
CA GLU A 222 -12.13 3.02 -0.58
C GLU A 222 -11.95 3.07 -2.11
N HIS A 223 -11.54 1.94 -2.72
CA HIS A 223 -11.35 1.87 -4.17
C HIS A 223 -12.67 1.99 -4.96
N ILE A 224 -13.79 1.53 -4.40
CA ILE A 224 -15.11 1.79 -4.98
C ILE A 224 -15.41 3.30 -4.96
N ALA A 225 -15.07 4.00 -3.87
CA ALA A 225 -15.24 5.45 -3.79
C ALA A 225 -14.35 6.18 -4.81
N GLU A 226 -13.11 5.75 -5.01
CA GLU A 226 -12.23 6.28 -6.04
C GLU A 226 -12.82 6.07 -7.45
N ALA A 227 -13.28 4.87 -7.78
CA ALA A 227 -13.92 4.59 -9.08
C ALA A 227 -15.19 5.44 -9.31
N LEU A 228 -15.99 5.67 -8.27
CA LEU A 228 -17.13 6.59 -8.34
C LEU A 228 -16.68 8.01 -8.65
N ALA A 229 -15.62 8.50 -8.02
CA ALA A 229 -15.08 9.83 -8.28
C ALA A 229 -14.50 9.94 -9.70
N ALA A 230 -13.75 8.94 -10.16
CA ALA A 230 -13.24 8.88 -11.52
C ALA A 230 -14.37 8.90 -12.59
N ALA A 231 -15.52 8.31 -12.26
CA ALA A 231 -16.72 8.33 -13.08
C ALA A 231 -17.57 9.62 -12.94
N GLY A 232 -17.08 10.64 -12.20
CA GLY A 232 -17.78 11.92 -11.98
C GLY A 232 -18.90 11.88 -10.94
N LYS A 233 -19.07 10.78 -10.20
CA LYS A 233 -20.09 10.62 -9.14
C LYS A 233 -19.55 11.12 -7.79
N PHE A 234 -19.10 12.38 -7.76
CA PHE A 234 -18.33 12.93 -6.65
C PHE A 234 -19.05 12.91 -5.30
N HIS A 235 -20.35 13.24 -5.26
CA HIS A 235 -21.11 13.23 -4.01
C HIS A 235 -21.29 11.82 -3.44
N GLU A 236 -21.49 10.81 -4.30
CA GLU A 236 -21.55 9.40 -3.89
C GLU A 236 -20.19 8.94 -3.34
N ALA A 237 -19.12 9.29 -4.04
CA ALA A 237 -17.76 9.03 -3.60
C ALA A 237 -17.44 9.65 -2.23
N ALA A 238 -17.74 10.95 -2.06
CA ALA A 238 -17.53 11.66 -0.80
C ALA A 238 -18.36 11.07 0.35
N ALA A 239 -19.59 10.61 0.07
CA ALA A 239 -20.42 9.95 1.08
C ALA A 239 -19.79 8.61 1.51
N LEU A 240 -19.30 7.81 0.56
CA LEU A 240 -18.66 6.53 0.84
C LEU A 240 -17.33 6.72 1.58
N TYR A 241 -16.47 7.68 1.17
CA TYR A 241 -15.24 8.01 1.92
C TYR A 241 -15.55 8.38 3.38
N ARG A 242 -16.55 9.23 3.63
CA ARG A 242 -16.96 9.58 5.00
C ARG A 242 -17.41 8.38 5.81
N ASP A 243 -18.16 7.46 5.21
CA ASP A 243 -18.58 6.22 5.86
C ASP A 243 -17.37 5.36 6.21
N VAL A 244 -16.45 5.14 5.26
CA VAL A 244 -15.23 4.36 5.50
C VAL A 244 -14.36 5.01 6.59
N ILE A 245 -14.13 6.33 6.53
CA ILE A 245 -13.35 7.08 7.53
C ILE A 245 -13.99 6.96 8.92
N SER A 246 -15.31 6.93 9.03
CA SER A 246 -15.98 6.81 10.33
C SER A 246 -15.67 5.48 11.04
N ARG A 247 -15.39 4.42 10.27
CA ARG A 247 -15.07 3.07 10.76
C ARG A 247 -13.57 2.82 10.81
N THR A 248 -12.82 3.46 9.92
CA THR A 248 -11.37 3.28 9.74
C THR A 248 -10.74 4.66 9.48
N PRO A 249 -10.44 5.43 10.54
CA PRO A 249 -9.99 6.83 10.42
C PRO A 249 -8.51 6.94 10.02
N LYS A 250 -8.17 6.49 8.82
CA LYS A 250 -6.82 6.57 8.27
C LYS A 250 -6.53 7.96 7.70
N PRO A 251 -5.33 8.51 7.92
CA PRO A 251 -4.98 9.84 7.41
C PRO A 251 -4.97 9.91 5.89
N GLU A 252 -4.62 8.82 5.19
CA GLU A 252 -4.64 8.74 3.73
C GLU A 252 -6.05 8.96 3.18
N LEU A 253 -7.05 8.32 3.78
CA LEU A 253 -8.46 8.49 3.39
C LEU A 253 -8.96 9.91 3.65
N GLN A 254 -8.49 10.52 4.74
CA GLN A 254 -8.82 11.91 5.07
C GLN A 254 -8.21 12.88 4.05
N GLN A 255 -6.95 12.66 3.67
CA GLN A 255 -6.30 13.44 2.60
C GLN A 255 -7.08 13.30 1.29
N THR A 256 -7.37 12.08 0.87
CA THR A 256 -8.14 11.79 -0.35
C THR A 256 -9.49 12.49 -0.38
N LEU A 257 -10.23 12.46 0.73
CA LEU A 257 -11.53 13.16 0.81
C LEU A 257 -11.36 14.67 0.70
N GLY A 258 -10.29 15.23 1.28
CA GLY A 258 -9.93 16.64 1.12
C GLY A 258 -9.62 16.98 -0.35
N GLU A 259 -8.82 16.17 -1.02
CA GLU A 259 -8.48 16.34 -2.44
C GLU A 259 -9.73 16.24 -3.33
N LEU A 260 -10.65 15.31 -3.02
CA LEU A 260 -11.93 15.20 -3.73
C LEU A 260 -12.75 16.49 -3.58
N TYR A 261 -12.84 17.09 -2.40
CA TYR A 261 -13.54 18.36 -2.21
C TYR A 261 -12.86 19.51 -2.98
N VAL A 262 -11.53 19.55 -3.03
CA VAL A 262 -10.82 20.53 -3.86
C VAL A 262 -11.16 20.32 -5.35
N PHE A 263 -11.17 19.08 -5.82
CA PHE A 263 -11.50 18.72 -7.19
C PHE A 263 -12.95 19.12 -7.58
N MET A 264 -13.87 19.02 -6.61
CA MET A 264 -15.26 19.49 -6.76
C MET A 264 -15.42 21.02 -6.74
N GLY A 265 -14.36 21.78 -6.46
CA GLY A 265 -14.41 23.21 -6.23
C GLY A 265 -14.92 23.63 -4.84
N GLU A 266 -15.01 22.69 -3.92
CA GLU A 266 -15.54 22.85 -2.55
C GLU A 266 -14.41 22.98 -1.51
N ALA A 267 -13.38 23.78 -1.81
CA ALA A 267 -12.17 23.90 -0.99
C ALA A 267 -12.43 24.21 0.50
N GLY A 268 -13.52 24.89 0.84
CA GLY A 268 -13.90 25.15 2.25
C GLY A 268 -14.25 23.88 3.03
N GLN A 269 -14.65 22.80 2.37
CA GLN A 269 -14.90 21.49 2.99
C GLN A 269 -13.63 20.63 3.10
N ALA A 270 -12.60 20.94 2.33
CA ALA A 270 -11.36 20.16 2.28
C ALA A 270 -10.48 20.38 3.53
N GLU A 271 -10.35 21.63 3.98
CA GLU A 271 -9.36 22.01 5.00
C GLU A 271 -9.46 21.21 6.31
N PRO A 272 -10.65 20.96 6.89
CA PRO A 272 -10.74 20.15 8.11
C PRO A 272 -10.23 18.70 7.94
N TRP A 273 -10.28 18.17 6.73
CA TRP A 273 -9.77 16.84 6.41
C TRP A 273 -8.25 16.85 6.25
N PHE A 274 -7.72 17.85 5.58
CA PHE A 274 -6.27 18.05 5.43
C PHE A 274 -5.58 18.25 6.78
N GLU A 275 -6.15 19.06 7.69
CA GLU A 275 -5.60 19.25 9.03
C GLU A 275 -5.54 17.95 9.83
N ARG A 276 -6.59 17.11 9.76
CA ARG A 276 -6.62 15.81 10.43
C ARG A 276 -5.56 14.86 9.86
N ALA A 277 -5.47 14.79 8.54
CA ALA A 277 -4.48 13.95 7.86
C ALA A 277 -3.06 14.38 8.25
N LEU A 278 -2.74 15.66 8.11
CA LEU A 278 -1.43 16.20 8.42
C LEU A 278 -1.04 15.98 9.88
N SER A 279 -1.96 16.25 10.81
CA SER A 279 -1.71 16.00 12.25
C SER A 279 -1.35 14.54 12.51
N ALA A 280 -2.10 13.60 11.91
CA ALA A 280 -1.86 12.17 12.09
C ALA A 280 -0.51 11.71 11.48
N TYR A 281 -0.16 12.21 10.29
CA TYR A 281 1.13 11.95 9.66
C TYR A 281 2.30 12.45 10.50
N LEU A 282 2.23 13.72 10.95
CA LEU A 282 3.29 14.33 11.77
C LEU A 282 3.41 13.65 13.14
N ASP A 283 2.30 13.27 13.75
CA ASP A 283 2.32 12.57 15.03
C ASP A 283 2.92 11.16 14.90
N SER A 284 2.71 10.48 13.77
CA SER A 284 3.40 9.23 13.45
C SER A 284 4.90 9.44 13.30
N ALA A 285 5.31 10.42 12.51
CA ALA A 285 6.73 10.74 12.32
C ALA A 285 7.44 11.15 13.63
N LYS A 286 6.79 11.94 14.50
CA LYS A 286 7.31 12.29 15.84
C LYS A 286 7.55 11.09 16.74
N ARG A 287 6.79 10.02 16.59
CA ARG A 287 7.02 8.75 17.31
C ARG A 287 8.17 7.92 16.72
N GLY A 288 8.78 8.37 15.62
CA GLY A 288 9.82 7.64 14.91
C GLY A 288 9.29 6.60 13.92
N ASP A 289 7.99 6.65 13.60
CA ASP A 289 7.43 5.82 12.55
C ASP A 289 7.75 6.45 11.19
N VAL A 290 8.32 5.67 10.28
CA VAL A 290 8.78 6.15 8.96
C VAL A 290 7.76 5.90 7.84
N HIS A 291 6.67 5.23 8.18
CA HIS A 291 5.66 4.73 7.25
C HIS A 291 5.03 5.82 6.36
N TYR A 292 4.86 7.04 6.90
CA TYR A 292 4.17 8.12 6.21
C TYR A 292 5.08 9.15 5.53
N TYR A 293 6.39 8.90 5.38
CA TYR A 293 7.29 9.90 4.78
C TYR A 293 6.90 10.24 3.34
N HIS A 294 6.49 9.25 2.54
CA HIS A 294 6.02 9.50 1.18
C HIS A 294 4.69 10.29 1.15
N HIS A 295 3.74 9.99 2.05
CA HIS A 295 2.50 10.78 2.15
C HIS A 295 2.76 12.22 2.57
N LEU A 296 3.71 12.46 3.49
CA LEU A 296 4.14 13.81 3.85
C LEU A 296 4.79 14.53 2.68
N THR A 297 5.57 13.82 1.85
CA THR A 297 6.14 14.37 0.62
C THR A 297 5.04 14.87 -0.31
N ASP A 298 4.08 14.02 -0.63
CA ASP A 298 2.98 14.34 -1.55
C ASP A 298 2.07 15.43 -0.98
N PHE A 299 1.77 15.36 0.32
CA PHE A 299 0.95 16.34 1.01
C PHE A 299 1.57 17.74 0.97
N TYR A 300 2.86 17.86 1.26
CA TYR A 300 3.54 19.17 1.18
C TYR A 300 3.74 19.63 -0.26
N ALA A 301 4.02 18.73 -1.20
CA ALA A 301 4.21 19.09 -2.61
C ALA A 301 2.92 19.62 -3.26
N ASP A 302 1.80 18.93 -3.06
CA ASP A 302 0.58 19.17 -3.83
C ASP A 302 -0.56 19.82 -3.04
N VAL A 303 -0.72 19.49 -1.75
CA VAL A 303 -1.77 20.08 -0.92
C VAL A 303 -1.32 21.42 -0.33
N ARG A 304 -0.16 21.47 0.33
CA ARG A 304 0.37 22.70 0.95
C ARG A 304 1.20 23.56 -0.01
N GLN A 305 1.62 22.99 -1.12
CA GLN A 305 2.49 23.65 -2.11
C GLN A 305 3.79 24.21 -1.48
N ASP A 306 4.29 23.53 -0.48
CA ASP A 306 5.56 23.79 0.20
C ASP A 306 6.63 22.83 -0.31
N GLY A 307 7.27 23.19 -1.43
CA GLY A 307 8.29 22.36 -2.06
C GLY A 307 9.51 22.10 -1.18
N ALA A 308 9.85 23.03 -0.28
CA ALA A 308 10.99 22.87 0.63
C ALA A 308 10.71 21.78 1.66
N ALA A 309 9.57 21.82 2.34
CA ALA A 309 9.15 20.77 3.26
C ALA A 309 8.95 19.42 2.54
N ALA A 310 8.37 19.43 1.34
CA ALA A 310 8.24 18.21 0.52
C ALA A 310 9.61 17.57 0.23
N ALA A 311 10.60 18.37 -0.16
CA ALA A 311 11.95 17.88 -0.47
C ALA A 311 12.68 17.31 0.78
N GLU A 312 12.42 17.85 1.98
CA GLU A 312 12.94 17.27 3.22
C GLU A 312 12.39 15.86 3.47
N TRP A 313 11.07 15.69 3.40
CA TRP A 313 10.43 14.38 3.58
C TRP A 313 10.81 13.39 2.49
N ALA A 314 10.90 13.83 1.23
CA ALA A 314 11.34 12.99 0.12
C ALA A 314 12.76 12.46 0.30
N ARG A 315 13.70 13.29 0.80
CA ARG A 315 15.08 12.83 1.12
C ARG A 315 15.08 11.79 2.24
N MET A 316 14.27 11.98 3.28
CA MET A 316 14.13 11.00 4.37
C MET A 316 13.56 9.68 3.87
N ASP A 317 12.57 9.69 2.98
CA ASP A 317 12.00 8.46 2.40
C ASP A 317 13.02 7.76 1.47
N LEU A 318 13.76 8.53 0.67
CA LEU A 318 14.80 8.01 -0.21
C LEU A 318 15.92 7.27 0.55
N GLU A 319 16.29 7.76 1.75
CA GLU A 319 17.27 7.08 2.63
C GLU A 319 16.78 5.71 3.11
N LEU A 320 15.47 5.49 3.20
CA LEU A 320 14.91 4.21 3.60
C LEU A 320 14.83 3.22 2.43
N ARG A 321 14.53 3.71 1.22
CA ARG A 321 14.28 2.90 0.04
C ARG A 321 14.61 3.68 -1.23
N GLU A 322 15.65 3.29 -1.92
CA GLU A 322 16.04 3.92 -3.18
C GLU A 322 15.44 3.16 -4.37
N ASN A 323 14.25 3.56 -4.80
CA ASN A 323 13.55 3.01 -5.95
C ASN A 323 13.02 4.11 -6.87
N PHE A 324 12.44 3.75 -8.02
CA PHE A 324 11.96 4.75 -8.98
C PHE A 324 10.89 5.68 -8.39
N SER A 325 10.03 5.17 -7.52
CA SER A 325 8.94 5.96 -6.92
C SER A 325 9.49 7.04 -5.98
N THR A 326 10.44 6.68 -5.08
CA THR A 326 11.06 7.64 -4.15
C THR A 326 11.97 8.63 -4.90
N GLN A 327 12.63 8.20 -5.97
CA GLN A 327 13.40 9.09 -6.84
C GLN A 327 12.49 10.08 -7.59
N ALA A 328 11.32 9.63 -8.10
CA ALA A 328 10.33 10.48 -8.74
C ALA A 328 9.69 11.46 -7.75
N ALA A 329 9.35 10.99 -6.53
CA ALA A 329 8.81 11.84 -5.47
C ALA A 329 9.79 12.96 -5.08
N LEU A 330 11.09 12.65 -4.95
CA LEU A 330 12.10 13.67 -4.70
C LEU A 330 12.24 14.62 -5.90
N ALA A 331 12.22 14.12 -7.13
CA ALA A 331 12.25 14.94 -8.33
C ALA A 331 11.06 15.91 -8.36
N TRP A 332 9.86 15.43 -8.04
CA TRP A 332 8.65 16.24 -7.98
C TRP A 332 8.73 17.30 -6.88
N ALA A 333 9.15 16.94 -5.68
CA ALA A 333 9.34 17.87 -4.57
C ALA A 333 10.34 18.99 -4.89
N LEU A 334 11.48 18.64 -5.51
CA LEU A 334 12.48 19.61 -5.98
C LEU A 334 11.93 20.53 -7.08
N PHE A 335 11.14 19.98 -8.00
CA PHE A 335 10.42 20.78 -9.01
C PHE A 335 9.48 21.80 -8.35
N ARG A 336 8.69 21.36 -7.36
CA ARG A 336 7.79 22.22 -6.58
C ARG A 336 8.57 23.29 -5.78
N ASN A 337 9.82 23.02 -5.42
CA ASN A 337 10.72 23.97 -4.76
C ASN A 337 11.46 24.91 -5.73
N GLY A 338 11.28 24.74 -7.05
CA GLY A 338 11.96 25.54 -8.06
C GLY A 338 13.39 25.10 -8.39
N GLU A 339 13.86 23.98 -7.85
CA GLU A 339 15.20 23.40 -8.10
C GLU A 339 15.19 22.55 -9.38
N ILE A 340 15.01 23.19 -10.54
CA ILE A 340 14.70 22.49 -11.80
C ILE A 340 15.81 21.54 -12.24
N ASP A 341 17.09 21.94 -12.16
CA ASP A 341 18.22 21.10 -12.60
C ASP A 341 18.32 19.83 -11.73
N ALA A 342 18.24 19.96 -10.40
CA ALA A 342 18.26 18.82 -9.50
C ALA A 342 17.04 17.92 -9.69
N SER A 343 15.87 18.50 -9.93
CA SER A 343 14.64 17.77 -10.26
C SER A 343 14.80 16.92 -11.52
N LEU A 344 15.41 17.48 -12.57
CA LEU A 344 15.67 16.80 -13.84
C LEU A 344 16.62 15.60 -13.65
N ASP A 345 17.68 15.78 -12.85
CA ASP A 345 18.64 14.70 -12.54
C ASP A 345 17.94 13.52 -11.83
N TRP A 346 17.14 13.79 -10.81
CA TRP A 346 16.41 12.74 -10.08
C TRP A 346 15.32 12.08 -10.94
N MET A 347 14.59 12.85 -11.73
CA MET A 347 13.61 12.30 -12.67
C MET A 347 14.27 11.39 -13.71
N SER A 348 15.44 11.77 -14.21
CA SER A 348 16.21 10.94 -15.15
C SER A 348 16.62 9.60 -14.54
N ARG A 349 16.99 9.58 -13.25
CA ARG A 349 17.27 8.33 -12.52
C ARG A 349 16.02 7.46 -12.39
N ALA A 350 14.90 8.05 -11.95
CA ALA A 350 13.63 7.33 -11.85
C ALA A 350 13.24 6.66 -13.19
N LEU A 351 13.32 7.41 -14.29
CA LEU A 351 13.01 6.93 -15.64
C LEU A 351 13.99 5.84 -16.14
N SER A 352 15.24 5.83 -15.66
CA SER A 352 16.24 4.82 -16.03
C SER A 352 15.94 3.42 -15.47
N SER A 353 15.05 3.32 -14.49
CA SER A 353 14.58 2.06 -13.91
C SER A 353 13.82 1.17 -14.90
N GLY A 354 13.24 1.79 -15.94
CA GLY A 354 12.31 1.14 -16.86
C GLY A 354 10.86 1.13 -16.38
N ALA A 355 10.57 1.66 -15.18
CA ALA A 355 9.20 1.82 -14.70
C ALA A 355 8.37 2.69 -15.65
N ALA A 356 7.09 2.37 -15.77
CA ALA A 356 6.19 3.04 -16.69
C ALA A 356 4.78 3.14 -16.11
N ASP A 357 4.44 4.31 -15.60
CA ASP A 357 3.08 4.68 -15.24
C ASP A 357 2.74 6.10 -15.74
N ALA A 358 1.44 6.42 -15.72
CA ALA A 358 0.97 7.69 -16.27
C ALA A 358 1.43 8.88 -15.42
N GLU A 359 1.47 8.74 -14.08
CA GLU A 359 1.90 9.80 -13.18
C GLU A 359 3.38 10.13 -13.37
N LEU A 360 4.25 9.11 -13.33
CA LEU A 360 5.68 9.27 -13.56
C LEU A 360 5.93 10.07 -14.86
N PHE A 361 5.19 9.76 -15.93
CA PHE A 361 5.35 10.45 -17.20
C PHE A 361 4.75 11.87 -17.20
N GLN A 362 3.66 12.12 -16.47
CA GLN A 362 3.11 13.47 -16.31
C GLN A 362 4.06 14.38 -15.52
N GLN A 363 4.59 13.86 -14.42
CA GLN A 363 5.59 14.58 -13.63
C GLN A 363 6.86 14.85 -14.45
N ALA A 364 7.37 13.85 -15.18
CA ALA A 364 8.49 14.03 -16.10
C ALA A 364 8.20 15.12 -17.14
N ALA A 365 7.03 15.08 -17.77
CA ALA A 365 6.65 16.09 -18.75
C ALA A 365 6.67 17.52 -18.20
N ALA A 366 6.17 17.71 -16.98
CA ALA A 366 6.17 19.01 -16.31
C ALA A 366 7.60 19.50 -16.02
N ILE A 367 8.46 18.62 -15.50
CA ILE A 367 9.86 18.90 -15.17
C ILE A 367 10.66 19.24 -16.43
N TYR A 368 10.57 18.42 -17.48
CA TYR A 368 11.25 18.66 -18.77
C TYR A 368 10.79 19.96 -19.44
N LYS A 369 9.49 20.30 -19.32
CA LYS A 369 8.96 21.57 -19.80
C LYS A 369 9.58 22.75 -19.07
N ALA A 370 9.69 22.70 -17.74
CA ALA A 370 10.29 23.74 -16.93
C ALA A 370 11.80 23.91 -17.23
N ALA A 371 12.48 22.80 -17.55
CA ALA A 371 13.88 22.80 -18.00
C ALA A 371 14.07 23.28 -19.46
N GLY A 372 13.01 23.75 -20.14
CA GLY A 372 13.08 24.22 -21.53
C GLY A 372 13.15 23.11 -22.59
N GLN A 373 13.02 21.84 -22.19
CA GLN A 373 13.13 20.66 -23.06
C GLN A 373 11.75 20.24 -23.61
N SER A 374 11.15 21.10 -24.43
CA SER A 374 9.77 20.93 -24.90
C SER A 374 9.52 19.63 -25.69
N SER A 375 10.50 19.15 -26.45
CA SER A 375 10.39 17.90 -27.22
C SER A 375 10.24 16.69 -26.29
N GLU A 376 11.05 16.62 -25.24
CA GLU A 376 10.99 15.55 -24.25
C GLU A 376 9.68 15.60 -23.45
N SER A 377 9.27 16.83 -23.06
CA SER A 377 7.96 17.04 -22.41
C SER A 377 6.83 16.46 -23.25
N GLN A 378 6.75 16.78 -24.54
CA GLN A 378 5.71 16.25 -25.44
C GLN A 378 5.79 14.72 -25.57
N ARG A 379 6.99 14.14 -25.62
CA ARG A 379 7.18 12.70 -25.65
C ARG A 379 6.61 12.03 -24.42
N PHE A 380 6.85 12.58 -23.22
CA PHE A 380 6.31 12.02 -21.96
C PHE A 380 4.81 12.21 -21.84
N LEU A 381 4.24 13.33 -22.25
CA LEU A 381 2.78 13.50 -22.33
C LEU A 381 2.14 12.46 -23.25
N GLY A 382 2.76 12.15 -24.40
CA GLY A 382 2.28 11.09 -25.29
C GLY A 382 2.35 9.72 -24.63
N ARG A 383 3.40 9.41 -23.86
CA ARG A 383 3.52 8.14 -23.11
C ARG A 383 2.47 8.05 -22.00
N ALA A 384 2.26 9.13 -21.25
CA ALA A 384 1.23 9.17 -20.21
C ALA A 384 -0.17 8.93 -20.78
N ALA A 385 -0.51 9.63 -21.88
CA ALA A 385 -1.80 9.49 -22.57
C ALA A 385 -2.00 8.08 -23.18
N ALA A 386 -0.92 7.43 -23.59
CA ALA A 386 -0.98 6.04 -24.08
C ALA A 386 -1.30 5.02 -22.97
N ILE A 387 -0.91 5.30 -21.72
CA ILE A 387 -1.25 4.47 -20.56
C ILE A 387 -2.65 4.84 -20.06
N ASN A 388 -2.90 6.11 -19.76
CA ASN A 388 -4.17 6.60 -19.26
C ASN A 388 -4.62 7.84 -20.04
N PRO A 389 -5.50 7.68 -21.03
CA PRO A 389 -6.02 8.81 -21.79
C PRO A 389 -6.95 9.72 -20.95
N HIS A 390 -7.38 9.28 -19.78
CA HIS A 390 -8.29 9.96 -18.87
C HIS A 390 -7.59 10.43 -17.58
N TYR A 391 -6.27 10.62 -17.62
CA TYR A 391 -5.47 11.01 -16.46
C TYR A 391 -5.97 12.28 -15.74
N GLY A 392 -6.69 13.16 -16.42
CA GLY A 392 -7.31 14.35 -15.83
C GLY A 392 -8.54 14.09 -14.94
N ASN A 393 -9.11 12.88 -14.94
CA ASN A 393 -10.19 12.52 -14.01
C ASN A 393 -9.64 12.35 -12.60
N PHE A 394 -10.51 12.48 -11.60
CA PHE A 394 -10.10 12.25 -10.21
C PHE A 394 -9.62 10.81 -10.01
N HIS A 395 -8.45 10.65 -9.44
CA HIS A 395 -7.88 9.38 -8.99
C HIS A 395 -6.79 9.66 -7.95
N VAL A 396 -6.56 8.72 -7.05
CA VAL A 396 -5.67 8.86 -5.88
C VAL A 396 -4.48 7.94 -5.96
N HIS A 397 -4.70 6.71 -6.38
CA HIS A 397 -3.64 5.71 -6.55
C HIS A 397 -2.91 5.96 -7.87
N ARG A 398 -2.11 7.02 -7.84
CA ARG A 398 -1.33 7.51 -8.97
C ARG A 398 -0.04 6.72 -9.13
#